data_355b82fb0df1e5821608019eed45666b
#
_entry.id   355b82fb0df1e5821608019eed45666b
#
_cell.length_a   1.000
_cell.length_b   1.000
_cell.length_c   1.000
_cell.angle_alpha   90.00
_cell.angle_beta   90.00
_cell.angle_gamma   90.00
#
_symmetry.space_group_name_H-M   'P 1'
#
loop_
_entity.id
_entity.type
_entity.pdbx_description
1 polymer ?
#
loop_
_entity_poly.entity_id
_entity_poly.type
_entity_poly.pdbx_seq_one_letter_code
_entity_poly.pdbx_strand_id
1 'polypeptide(L)'
;MALDIYSQWYPNRAPEPTDSPGEVASLPWTTAHSVALQLPSMCLLDFSRAAEGRPLLVCAPYALHRAQIADLAPGHSLMEALQKAGVARLYLTDWRSAAPEMRYFSIDTFLSDLNVAVDTIGPPVDLAGLCQGGWLSLLYAARFPGKVRRLVLAGSPVDVSVPSELSRMVASLPQQGFEVLVRQGDGIVSGKQMLKVWSIPFSLLDVEAALQRRLDRKSEDARALLDCFTHWDSDPLDLPGTYYLEVTDLIFRQNRIAAGHFVALGRKIDLAAVKLPVFLLAAENDIVVPPDQAFATMRLLGTRPAWLQRETEPCSHLGLFMGREALAGSWRRIARWLQSDLGETASERSRISA
;
A
#
# COMPACT_ATOMS: atom_id res chain seq x y z
N MET A 1 -21.68 16.94 23.74
CA MET A 1 -20.71 16.35 24.66
C MET A 1 -19.99 15.27 23.87
N ALA A 2 -19.02 15.67 23.04
CA ALA A 2 -18.17 14.72 22.33
C ALA A 2 -17.27 14.08 23.40
N LEU A 3 -17.39 12.77 23.55
CA LEU A 3 -16.53 11.99 24.42
C LEU A 3 -15.10 12.19 23.93
N ASP A 4 -14.28 12.84 24.73
CA ASP A 4 -12.85 12.95 24.54
C ASP A 4 -12.21 11.57 24.80
N ILE A 5 -12.45 10.65 23.88
CA ILE A 5 -11.91 9.30 23.91
C ILE A 5 -10.39 9.36 23.73
N TYR A 6 -9.86 10.46 23.18
CA TYR A 6 -8.45 10.62 22.83
C TYR A 6 -7.56 10.93 24.02
N SER A 7 -8.06 11.72 25.00
CA SER A 7 -7.26 12.08 26.19
C SER A 7 -6.93 10.87 27.08
N GLN A 8 -7.73 9.81 27.03
CA GLN A 8 -7.48 8.58 27.79
C GLN A 8 -6.33 7.73 27.20
N TRP A 9 -6.08 7.82 25.88
CA TRP A 9 -5.10 6.99 25.19
C TRP A 9 -3.76 7.70 24.95
N TYR A 10 -3.73 9.05 24.99
CA TYR A 10 -2.52 9.84 24.70
C TYR A 10 -2.31 10.97 25.71
N PRO A 11 -1.92 10.68 26.97
CA PRO A 11 -1.85 11.68 28.02
C PRO A 11 -0.72 12.73 27.87
N ASN A 12 0.20 12.58 26.92
CA ASN A 12 1.42 13.40 26.82
C ASN A 12 1.58 14.18 25.50
N ARG A 13 0.49 14.49 24.79
CA ARG A 13 0.59 15.26 23.54
C ARG A 13 0.79 16.75 23.83
N ALA A 14 1.88 17.33 23.29
CA ALA A 14 2.09 18.79 23.30
C ALA A 14 1.00 19.51 22.49
N PRO A 15 0.56 20.72 22.89
CA PRO A 15 -0.41 21.49 22.14
C PRO A 15 0.13 21.89 20.76
N GLU A 16 -0.71 21.75 19.72
CA GLU A 16 -0.36 22.07 18.34
C GLU A 16 -0.16 23.59 18.15
N PRO A 17 0.78 24.02 17.28
CA PRO A 17 0.80 25.38 16.78
C PRO A 17 -0.47 25.65 15.94
N THR A 18 -1.11 26.77 16.20
CA THR A 18 -2.23 27.28 15.40
C THR A 18 -1.67 27.96 14.16
N ASP A 19 -1.44 27.19 13.08
CA ASP A 19 -1.03 27.77 11.80
C ASP A 19 -2.16 27.70 10.78
N SER A 20 -2.34 28.83 10.10
CA SER A 20 -3.23 29.01 8.94
C SER A 20 -2.84 28.05 7.81
N PRO A 21 -3.78 27.62 6.95
CA PRO A 21 -3.48 26.68 5.87
C PRO A 21 -2.69 27.38 4.75
N GLY A 22 -1.36 27.36 4.87
CA GLY A 22 -0.50 27.49 3.71
C GLY A 22 -0.54 26.14 2.95
N GLU A 23 -0.72 26.17 1.64
CA GLU A 23 -0.51 24.97 0.80
C GLU A 23 0.89 24.44 1.08
N VAL A 24 0.96 23.31 1.77
CA VAL A 24 2.22 22.57 1.92
C VAL A 24 2.55 22.04 0.53
N ALA A 25 3.63 22.53 -0.09
CA ALA A 25 4.07 22.04 -1.38
C ALA A 25 4.29 20.52 -1.28
N SER A 26 3.65 19.74 -2.16
CA SER A 26 3.80 18.29 -2.17
C SER A 26 5.28 17.90 -2.31
N LEU A 27 5.70 16.83 -1.63
CA LEU A 27 7.05 16.28 -1.79
C LEU A 27 7.34 15.99 -3.27
N PRO A 28 8.48 16.45 -3.80
CA PRO A 28 8.87 16.10 -5.16
C PRO A 28 9.16 14.60 -5.25
N TRP A 29 8.81 14.00 -6.36
CA TRP A 29 9.21 12.64 -6.69
C TRP A 29 10.73 12.55 -6.87
N THR A 30 11.34 11.53 -6.29
CA THR A 30 12.80 11.32 -6.36
C THR A 30 13.24 10.74 -7.70
N THR A 31 12.45 9.84 -8.25
CA THR A 31 12.76 9.14 -9.50
C THR A 31 12.06 9.84 -10.67
N ALA A 32 12.79 10.05 -11.77
CA ALA A 32 12.24 10.67 -12.98
C ALA A 32 11.08 9.83 -13.53
N HIS A 33 9.98 10.49 -13.87
CA HIS A 33 8.76 9.87 -14.37
C HIS A 33 7.99 10.82 -15.29
N SER A 34 6.97 10.30 -15.95
CA SER A 34 5.95 11.07 -16.66
C SER A 34 4.56 10.64 -16.21
N VAL A 35 3.53 11.40 -16.55
CA VAL A 35 2.15 11.06 -16.28
C VAL A 35 1.56 10.35 -17.49
N ALA A 36 1.24 9.05 -17.36
CA ALA A 36 0.65 8.25 -18.43
C ALA A 36 -0.87 8.41 -18.54
N LEU A 37 -1.55 8.65 -17.39
CA LEU A 37 -3.01 8.79 -17.32
C LEU A 37 -3.37 9.72 -16.16
N GLN A 38 -4.41 10.52 -16.34
CA GLN A 38 -5.03 11.31 -15.26
C GLN A 38 -6.51 10.97 -15.16
N LEU A 39 -6.94 10.55 -13.98
CA LEU A 39 -8.34 10.32 -13.61
C LEU A 39 -8.70 11.23 -12.42
N PRO A 40 -9.98 11.44 -12.14
CA PRO A 40 -10.37 12.19 -10.95
C PRO A 40 -9.78 11.62 -9.65
N SER A 41 -9.68 10.29 -9.53
CA SER A 41 -9.20 9.59 -8.34
C SER A 41 -7.69 9.38 -8.27
N MET A 42 -6.98 9.37 -9.41
CA MET A 42 -5.56 9.03 -9.46
C MET A 42 -4.83 9.59 -10.68
N CYS A 43 -3.49 9.71 -10.56
CA CYS A 43 -2.58 9.74 -11.68
C CYS A 43 -1.91 8.36 -11.83
N LEU A 44 -1.75 7.89 -13.07
CA LEU A 44 -0.85 6.79 -13.37
C LEU A 44 0.51 7.37 -13.75
N LEU A 45 1.50 7.15 -12.91
CA LEU A 45 2.85 7.63 -13.14
C LEU A 45 3.66 6.55 -13.88
N ASP A 46 4.36 6.95 -14.93
CA ASP A 46 5.22 6.10 -15.75
C ASP A 46 6.70 6.36 -15.44
N PHE A 47 7.31 5.39 -14.78
CA PHE A 47 8.74 5.34 -14.45
C PHE A 47 9.53 4.48 -15.44
N SER A 48 8.96 4.09 -16.57
CA SER A 48 9.59 3.19 -17.53
C SER A 48 10.88 3.77 -18.10
N ARG A 49 11.88 2.90 -18.30
CA ARG A 49 13.15 3.23 -18.97
C ARG A 49 13.23 2.69 -20.38
N ALA A 50 12.28 1.86 -20.79
CA ALA A 50 12.14 1.33 -22.14
C ALA A 50 10.68 1.11 -22.49
N ALA A 51 10.36 1.14 -23.77
CA ALA A 51 9.01 0.88 -24.29
C ALA A 51 8.67 -0.62 -24.29
N GLU A 52 9.70 -1.48 -24.32
CA GLU A 52 9.55 -2.92 -24.36
C GLU A 52 9.75 -3.57 -22.99
N GLY A 53 9.25 -4.78 -22.84
CA GLY A 53 9.36 -5.58 -21.63
C GLY A 53 8.01 -5.79 -20.93
N ARG A 54 8.04 -6.64 -19.90
CA ARG A 54 6.86 -6.96 -19.09
C ARG A 54 6.52 -5.78 -18.17
N PRO A 55 5.32 -5.19 -18.26
CA PRO A 55 4.96 -4.07 -17.42
C PRO A 55 4.69 -4.50 -15.99
N LEU A 56 5.24 -3.77 -15.04
CA LEU A 56 4.91 -3.86 -13.62
C LEU A 56 4.13 -2.60 -13.21
N LEU A 57 2.93 -2.80 -12.68
CA LEU A 57 2.16 -1.76 -12.02
C LEU A 57 2.27 -1.94 -10.50
N VAL A 58 2.77 -0.94 -9.81
CA VAL A 58 2.73 -0.84 -8.35
C VAL A 58 1.47 -0.11 -7.94
N CYS A 59 0.61 -0.79 -7.19
CA CYS A 59 -0.60 -0.21 -6.61
C CYS A 59 -0.29 0.27 -5.20
N ALA A 60 -0.15 1.58 -5.03
CA ALA A 60 0.08 2.21 -3.74
C ALA A 60 -1.15 2.08 -2.83
N PRO A 61 -1.00 2.17 -1.50
CA PRO A 61 -2.14 2.21 -0.60
C PRO A 61 -2.94 3.50 -0.81
N TYR A 62 -4.27 3.39 -0.73
CA TYR A 62 -5.15 4.56 -0.59
C TYR A 62 -5.72 4.55 0.83
N ALA A 63 -4.95 5.10 1.76
CA ALA A 63 -5.24 5.04 3.19
C ALA A 63 -5.02 6.40 3.86
N LEU A 64 -3.86 6.59 4.50
CA LEU A 64 -3.50 7.84 5.18
C LEU A 64 -2.54 8.68 4.35
N HIS A 65 -1.46 8.06 3.88
CA HIS A 65 -0.32 8.77 3.31
C HIS A 65 -0.26 8.62 1.79
N ARG A 66 0.46 9.55 1.16
CA ARG A 66 0.63 9.60 -0.28
C ARG A 66 1.50 8.46 -0.82
N ALA A 67 1.39 8.23 -2.13
CA ALA A 67 2.13 7.20 -2.85
C ALA A 67 3.66 7.38 -2.85
N GLN A 68 4.17 8.55 -2.40
CA GLN A 68 5.60 8.79 -2.18
C GLN A 68 6.25 7.84 -1.16
N ILE A 69 5.47 7.04 -0.41
CA ILE A 69 6.01 5.88 0.33
C ILE A 69 6.84 4.97 -0.58
N ALA A 70 6.51 4.88 -1.87
CA ALA A 70 7.23 4.09 -2.86
C ALA A 70 8.40 4.84 -3.54
N ASP A 71 8.59 6.14 -3.25
CA ASP A 71 9.63 6.97 -3.89
C ASP A 71 10.03 8.16 -3.00
N LEU A 72 10.37 7.89 -1.73
CA LEU A 72 10.54 8.89 -0.69
C LEU A 72 11.77 9.79 -0.90
N ALA A 73 12.93 9.19 -1.11
CA ALA A 73 14.21 9.89 -1.23
C ALA A 73 15.23 9.01 -1.97
N PRO A 74 16.36 9.55 -2.46
CA PRO A 74 17.43 8.77 -3.07
C PRO A 74 17.92 7.64 -2.15
N GLY A 75 17.91 6.40 -2.68
CA GLY A 75 18.24 5.20 -1.91
C GLY A 75 17.11 4.68 -0.98
N HIS A 76 15.99 5.38 -0.90
CA HIS A 76 14.77 5.04 -0.20
C HIS A 76 13.58 5.09 -1.17
N SER A 77 13.78 4.62 -2.38
CA SER A 77 12.82 4.57 -3.48
C SER A 77 12.66 3.14 -3.98
N LEU A 78 11.44 2.60 -3.87
CA LEU A 78 11.08 1.32 -4.46
C LEU A 78 11.12 1.42 -5.99
N MET A 79 10.70 2.56 -6.57
CA MET A 79 10.75 2.79 -8.01
C MET A 79 12.18 2.70 -8.54
N GLU A 80 13.12 3.39 -7.89
CA GLU A 80 14.54 3.33 -8.22
C GLU A 80 15.11 1.90 -8.06
N ALA A 81 14.75 1.22 -6.96
CA ALA A 81 15.22 -0.15 -6.68
C ALA A 81 14.74 -1.14 -7.74
N LEU A 82 13.48 -1.08 -8.16
CA LEU A 82 12.91 -1.91 -9.21
C LEU A 82 13.56 -1.64 -10.57
N GLN A 83 13.82 -0.37 -10.91
CA GLN A 83 14.54 0.00 -12.12
C GLN A 83 15.98 -0.54 -12.12
N LYS A 84 16.71 -0.40 -10.99
CA LYS A 84 18.07 -0.96 -10.80
C LYS A 84 18.07 -2.49 -10.89
N ALA A 85 16.98 -3.14 -10.51
CA ALA A 85 16.81 -4.59 -10.63
C ALA A 85 16.36 -5.05 -12.03
N GLY A 86 16.27 -4.14 -13.00
CA GLY A 86 16.02 -4.45 -14.41
C GLY A 86 14.54 -4.42 -14.83
N VAL A 87 13.64 -3.89 -14.01
CA VAL A 87 12.24 -3.66 -14.42
C VAL A 87 12.21 -2.48 -15.41
N ALA A 88 12.01 -2.78 -16.69
CA ALA A 88 12.11 -1.81 -17.77
C ALA A 88 10.83 -0.95 -17.92
N ARG A 89 9.64 -1.58 -17.79
CA ARG A 89 8.35 -0.91 -17.83
C ARG A 89 7.75 -0.91 -16.42
N LEU A 90 7.66 0.27 -15.81
CA LEU A 90 7.32 0.43 -14.40
C LEU A 90 6.33 1.57 -14.21
N TYR A 91 5.22 1.28 -13.55
CA TYR A 91 4.14 2.23 -13.31
C TYR A 91 3.75 2.24 -11.84
N LEU A 92 3.21 3.37 -11.38
CA LEU A 92 2.72 3.56 -10.01
C LEU A 92 1.36 4.25 -10.02
N THR A 93 0.42 3.76 -9.22
CA THR A 93 -0.81 4.52 -8.93
C THR A 93 -0.51 5.61 -7.91
N ASP A 94 -0.76 6.86 -8.26
CA ASP A 94 -0.73 8.00 -7.34
C ASP A 94 -2.17 8.45 -7.07
N TRP A 95 -2.73 7.95 -5.97
CA TRP A 95 -4.10 8.27 -5.56
C TRP A 95 -4.20 9.72 -5.12
N ARG A 96 -5.24 10.41 -5.58
CA ARG A 96 -5.47 11.82 -5.25
C ARG A 96 -6.18 11.98 -3.92
N SER A 97 -5.83 13.04 -3.19
CA SER A 97 -6.65 13.49 -2.05
C SER A 97 -8.08 13.76 -2.52
N ALA A 98 -9.06 13.32 -1.74
CA ALA A 98 -10.45 13.42 -2.14
C ALA A 98 -10.90 14.88 -2.26
N ALA A 99 -11.50 15.22 -3.39
CA ALA A 99 -12.23 16.46 -3.59
C ALA A 99 -13.74 16.25 -3.35
N PRO A 100 -14.54 17.30 -3.14
CA PRO A 100 -15.97 17.19 -2.86
C PRO A 100 -16.76 16.33 -3.85
N GLU A 101 -16.34 16.33 -5.12
CA GLU A 101 -16.95 15.53 -6.20
C GLU A 101 -16.73 14.02 -6.00
N MET A 102 -15.70 13.65 -5.25
CA MET A 102 -15.33 12.26 -4.99
C MET A 102 -16.03 11.66 -3.76
N ARG A 103 -16.85 12.42 -3.03
CA ARG A 103 -17.46 11.98 -1.75
C ARG A 103 -18.17 10.62 -1.81
N TYR A 104 -18.70 10.26 -2.96
CA TYR A 104 -19.41 9.00 -3.20
C TYR A 104 -18.56 7.94 -3.92
N PHE A 105 -17.27 8.19 -4.15
CA PHE A 105 -16.40 7.18 -4.73
C PHE A 105 -16.27 6.00 -3.77
N SER A 106 -16.47 4.80 -4.30
CA SER A 106 -16.52 3.53 -3.59
C SER A 106 -15.30 2.68 -3.93
N ILE A 107 -15.13 1.53 -3.28
CA ILE A 107 -14.12 0.53 -3.68
C ILE A 107 -14.30 0.15 -5.17
N ASP A 108 -15.53 0.05 -5.65
CA ASP A 108 -15.80 -0.25 -7.05
C ASP A 108 -15.30 0.85 -8.00
N THR A 109 -15.36 2.13 -7.60
CA THR A 109 -14.78 3.23 -8.37
C THR A 109 -13.27 3.05 -8.52
N PHE A 110 -12.55 2.78 -7.42
CA PHE A 110 -11.11 2.59 -7.46
C PHE A 110 -10.69 1.32 -8.21
N LEU A 111 -11.48 0.25 -8.15
CA LEU A 111 -11.27 -0.95 -8.99
C LEU A 111 -11.50 -0.67 -10.47
N SER A 112 -12.49 0.17 -10.80
CA SER A 112 -12.75 0.59 -12.18
C SER A 112 -11.59 1.43 -12.73
N ASP A 113 -11.09 2.38 -11.92
CA ASP A 113 -9.98 3.24 -12.31
C ASP A 113 -8.67 2.45 -12.43
N LEU A 114 -8.44 1.48 -11.54
CA LEU A 114 -7.33 0.54 -11.69
C LEU A 114 -7.45 -0.27 -12.99
N ASN A 115 -8.67 -0.64 -13.41
CA ASN A 115 -8.88 -1.31 -14.69
C ASN A 115 -8.53 -0.41 -15.88
N VAL A 116 -8.90 0.87 -15.83
CA VAL A 116 -8.52 1.85 -16.88
C VAL A 116 -6.99 2.01 -16.94
N ALA A 117 -6.33 2.06 -15.77
CA ALA A 117 -4.87 2.13 -15.70
C ALA A 117 -4.20 0.90 -16.33
N VAL A 118 -4.66 -0.32 -16.00
CA VAL A 118 -4.14 -1.56 -16.59
C VAL A 118 -4.39 -1.60 -18.09
N ASP A 119 -5.56 -1.17 -18.57
CA ASP A 119 -5.86 -1.11 -20.00
C ASP A 119 -4.97 -0.09 -20.73
N THR A 120 -4.65 1.04 -20.10
CA THR A 120 -3.71 2.05 -20.62
C THR A 120 -2.29 1.50 -20.76
N ILE A 121 -1.83 0.71 -19.78
CA ILE A 121 -0.50 0.06 -19.80
C ILE A 121 -0.43 -1.02 -20.88
N GLY A 122 -1.53 -1.72 -21.14
CA GLY A 122 -1.63 -2.89 -22.02
C GLY A 122 -1.46 -4.19 -21.25
N PRO A 123 -2.58 -4.88 -20.93
CA PRO A 123 -2.55 -6.17 -20.23
C PRO A 123 -1.98 -7.31 -21.10
N PRO A 124 -1.46 -8.42 -20.49
CA PRO A 124 -1.40 -8.64 -19.05
C PRO A 124 -0.23 -7.91 -18.38
N VAL A 125 -0.48 -7.36 -17.18
CA VAL A 125 0.55 -6.72 -16.34
C VAL A 125 0.99 -7.63 -15.20
N ASP A 126 2.19 -7.40 -14.66
CA ASP A 126 2.51 -7.79 -13.30
C ASP A 126 1.96 -6.73 -12.36
N LEU A 127 1.41 -7.13 -11.22
CA LEU A 127 0.77 -6.23 -10.28
C LEU A 127 1.39 -6.40 -8.88
N ALA A 128 1.87 -5.31 -8.30
CA ALA A 128 2.41 -5.30 -6.95
C ALA A 128 1.59 -4.37 -6.07
N GLY A 129 0.84 -4.92 -5.11
CA GLY A 129 0.05 -4.13 -4.17
C GLY A 129 0.79 -3.91 -2.85
N LEU A 130 0.90 -2.65 -2.43
CA LEU A 130 1.53 -2.23 -1.18
C LEU A 130 0.45 -1.99 -0.12
N CYS A 131 0.57 -2.61 1.05
CA CYS A 131 -0.38 -2.44 2.15
C CYS A 131 -1.84 -2.60 1.68
N GLN A 132 -2.69 -1.59 1.82
CA GLN A 132 -4.07 -1.59 1.33
C GLN A 132 -4.17 -1.72 -0.20
N GLY A 133 -3.19 -1.24 -0.96
CA GLY A 133 -3.09 -1.52 -2.39
C GLY A 133 -3.02 -3.01 -2.72
N GLY A 134 -2.61 -3.83 -1.77
CA GLY A 134 -2.54 -5.29 -1.93
C GLY A 134 -3.90 -5.97 -1.97
N TRP A 135 -4.82 -5.69 -1.04
CA TRP A 135 -6.15 -6.28 -1.13
C TRP A 135 -6.93 -5.75 -2.34
N LEU A 136 -6.72 -4.47 -2.72
CA LEU A 136 -7.30 -3.91 -3.94
C LEU A 136 -6.78 -4.62 -5.18
N SER A 137 -5.46 -4.87 -5.26
CA SER A 137 -4.81 -5.63 -6.33
C SER A 137 -5.30 -7.09 -6.40
N LEU A 138 -5.51 -7.72 -5.25
CA LEU A 138 -6.03 -9.09 -5.18
C LEU A 138 -7.49 -9.16 -5.67
N LEU A 139 -8.35 -8.24 -5.24
CA LEU A 139 -9.73 -8.13 -5.75
C LEU A 139 -9.74 -7.90 -7.27
N TYR A 140 -8.85 -7.04 -7.76
CA TYR A 140 -8.69 -6.78 -9.19
C TYR A 140 -8.27 -8.04 -9.96
N ALA A 141 -7.24 -8.75 -9.49
CA ALA A 141 -6.77 -9.98 -10.12
C ALA A 141 -7.86 -11.08 -10.15
N ALA A 142 -8.64 -11.20 -9.07
CA ALA A 142 -9.76 -12.14 -9.01
C ALA A 142 -10.92 -11.74 -9.95
N ARG A 143 -11.16 -10.42 -10.11
CA ARG A 143 -12.23 -9.89 -10.96
C ARG A 143 -11.89 -9.94 -12.45
N PHE A 144 -10.60 -9.79 -12.80
CA PHE A 144 -10.08 -9.72 -14.16
C PHE A 144 -8.92 -10.71 -14.39
N PRO A 145 -9.17 -12.04 -14.32
CA PRO A 145 -8.09 -13.05 -14.26
C PRO A 145 -7.18 -13.07 -15.49
N GLY A 146 -7.62 -12.53 -16.64
CA GLY A 146 -6.78 -12.44 -17.85
C GLY A 146 -5.87 -11.21 -17.93
N LYS A 147 -6.01 -10.26 -17.01
CA LYS A 147 -5.28 -8.98 -17.06
C LYS A 147 -4.05 -8.93 -16.15
N VAL A 148 -3.91 -9.88 -15.24
CA VAL A 148 -2.78 -9.96 -14.30
C VAL A 148 -2.01 -11.25 -14.55
N ARG A 149 -0.71 -11.13 -14.78
CA ARG A 149 0.19 -12.27 -15.02
C ARG A 149 0.77 -12.83 -13.73
N ARG A 150 1.24 -11.95 -12.85
CA ARG A 150 1.78 -12.27 -11.52
C ARG A 150 1.33 -11.22 -10.51
N LEU A 151 1.19 -11.63 -9.26
CA LEU A 151 0.75 -10.75 -8.18
C LEU A 151 1.77 -10.75 -7.04
N VAL A 152 2.16 -9.57 -6.58
CA VAL A 152 2.93 -9.36 -5.36
C VAL A 152 2.02 -8.68 -4.33
N LEU A 153 1.98 -9.22 -3.13
CA LEU A 153 1.27 -8.65 -1.98
C LEU A 153 2.29 -8.34 -0.88
N ALA A 154 2.60 -7.07 -0.68
CA ALA A 154 3.57 -6.63 0.31
C ALA A 154 2.88 -5.94 1.49
N GLY A 155 3.00 -6.51 2.70
CA GLY A 155 2.38 -5.99 3.91
C GLY A 155 0.85 -5.81 3.78
N SER A 156 0.15 -6.75 3.14
CA SER A 156 -1.23 -6.56 2.70
C SER A 156 -2.25 -7.23 3.63
N PRO A 157 -3.19 -6.48 4.23
CA PRO A 157 -4.22 -7.03 5.12
C PRO A 157 -5.37 -7.62 4.28
N VAL A 158 -5.44 -8.95 4.13
CA VAL A 158 -6.51 -9.64 3.38
C VAL A 158 -7.43 -10.41 4.31
N ASP A 159 -6.88 -11.21 5.22
CA ASP A 159 -7.66 -11.96 6.20
C ASP A 159 -7.49 -11.35 7.59
N VAL A 160 -8.37 -10.44 7.93
CA VAL A 160 -8.33 -9.73 9.22
C VAL A 160 -8.89 -10.56 10.38
N SER A 161 -9.33 -11.80 10.16
CA SER A 161 -9.64 -12.75 11.25
C SER A 161 -8.37 -13.19 12.00
N VAL A 162 -7.19 -13.11 11.35
CA VAL A 162 -5.90 -13.14 12.02
C VAL A 162 -5.64 -11.73 12.56
N PRO A 163 -5.68 -11.53 13.89
CA PRO A 163 -5.75 -10.18 14.44
C PRO A 163 -4.43 -9.43 14.36
N SER A 164 -4.49 -8.14 13.99
CA SER A 164 -3.44 -7.14 14.18
C SER A 164 -3.90 -6.05 15.15
N GLU A 165 -3.01 -5.14 15.55
CA GLU A 165 -3.41 -3.98 16.36
C GLU A 165 -4.44 -3.13 15.62
N LEU A 166 -4.21 -2.85 14.33
CA LEU A 166 -5.15 -2.10 13.49
C LEU A 166 -6.51 -2.79 13.41
N SER A 167 -6.56 -4.09 13.11
CA SER A 167 -7.84 -4.81 12.97
C SER A 167 -8.62 -4.86 14.27
N ARG A 168 -7.94 -5.03 15.43
CA ARG A 168 -8.58 -4.98 16.75
C ARG A 168 -9.14 -3.58 17.04
N MET A 169 -8.38 -2.53 16.75
CA MET A 169 -8.81 -1.15 16.96
C MET A 169 -10.06 -0.85 16.12
N VAL A 170 -10.05 -1.15 14.81
CA VAL A 170 -11.22 -0.93 13.94
C VAL A 170 -12.43 -1.73 14.44
N ALA A 171 -12.25 -2.99 14.84
CA ALA A 171 -13.33 -3.82 15.34
C ALA A 171 -13.92 -3.33 16.68
N SER A 172 -13.12 -2.69 17.53
CA SER A 172 -13.54 -2.17 18.84
C SER A 172 -14.36 -0.87 18.76
N LEU A 173 -14.19 -0.10 17.68
CA LEU A 173 -14.88 1.17 17.51
C LEU A 173 -16.31 0.94 16.94
N PRO A 174 -17.32 1.65 17.47
CA PRO A 174 -18.66 1.56 16.90
C PRO A 174 -18.70 2.19 15.50
N GLN A 175 -19.50 1.60 14.60
CA GLN A 175 -19.64 2.09 13.22
C GLN A 175 -20.05 3.56 13.16
N GLN A 176 -20.91 3.99 14.08
CA GLN A 176 -21.35 5.38 14.19
C GLN A 176 -20.20 6.36 14.35
N GLY A 177 -19.06 5.94 14.96
CA GLY A 177 -17.87 6.77 15.08
C GLY A 177 -17.26 7.11 13.71
N PHE A 178 -17.19 6.14 12.81
CA PHE A 178 -16.73 6.35 11.43
C PHE A 178 -17.69 7.23 10.63
N GLU A 179 -19.00 7.02 10.79
CA GLU A 179 -20.03 7.83 10.14
C GLU A 179 -20.03 9.30 10.61
N VAL A 180 -19.65 9.55 11.88
CA VAL A 180 -19.50 10.92 12.39
C VAL A 180 -18.40 11.67 11.64
N LEU A 181 -17.26 11.05 11.40
CA LEU A 181 -16.17 11.67 10.63
C LEU A 181 -16.61 12.04 9.21
N VAL A 182 -17.32 11.13 8.54
CA VAL A 182 -17.86 11.38 7.19
C VAL A 182 -18.86 12.54 7.19
N ARG A 183 -19.78 12.58 8.17
CA ARG A 183 -20.76 13.67 8.27
C ARG A 183 -20.11 15.02 8.59
N GLN A 184 -19.11 15.05 9.46
CA GLN A 184 -18.37 16.28 9.82
C GLN A 184 -17.63 16.88 8.63
N GLY A 185 -17.16 16.05 7.69
CA GLY A 185 -16.46 16.47 6.49
C GLY A 185 -17.35 16.56 5.24
N ASP A 186 -18.69 16.64 5.38
CA ASP A 186 -19.64 16.71 4.26
C ASP A 186 -19.40 15.61 3.19
N GLY A 187 -19.18 14.39 3.64
CA GLY A 187 -18.93 13.23 2.80
C GLY A 187 -17.45 12.99 2.45
N ILE A 188 -16.54 13.80 2.99
CA ILE A 188 -15.08 13.62 2.90
C ILE A 188 -14.51 13.38 4.30
N VAL A 189 -13.63 12.42 4.44
CA VAL A 189 -12.90 12.20 5.69
C VAL A 189 -11.55 12.87 5.60
N SER A 190 -11.32 13.88 6.44
CA SER A 190 -10.06 14.62 6.47
C SER A 190 -8.89 13.72 6.89
N GLY A 191 -7.84 13.66 6.08
CA GLY A 191 -6.60 12.96 6.37
C GLY A 191 -5.95 13.44 7.66
N LYS A 192 -5.97 14.74 7.93
CA LYS A 192 -5.45 15.32 9.18
C LYS A 192 -6.24 14.84 10.41
N GLN A 193 -7.55 14.65 10.28
CA GLN A 193 -8.35 14.05 11.37
C GLN A 193 -8.05 12.55 11.51
N MET A 194 -7.87 11.84 10.40
CA MET A 194 -7.47 10.44 10.44
C MET A 194 -6.11 10.23 11.09
N LEU A 195 -5.12 11.08 10.81
CA LEU A 195 -3.83 11.02 11.49
C LEU A 195 -3.98 11.15 13.02
N LYS A 196 -4.88 12.01 13.50
CA LYS A 196 -5.16 12.13 14.93
C LYS A 196 -5.77 10.85 15.54
N VAL A 197 -6.48 10.07 14.73
CA VAL A 197 -7.18 8.84 15.16
C VAL A 197 -6.31 7.60 15.01
N TRP A 198 -5.60 7.49 13.88
CA TRP A 198 -4.99 6.23 13.42
C TRP A 198 -3.46 6.22 13.48
N SER A 199 -2.83 7.39 13.59
CA SER A 199 -1.37 7.51 13.55
C SER A 199 -0.79 7.65 14.97
N ILE A 200 0.26 6.89 15.23
CA ILE A 200 1.16 7.11 16.36
C ILE A 200 2.30 7.96 15.82
N PRO A 201 2.62 9.13 16.44
CA PRO A 201 3.77 9.92 16.00
C PRO A 201 5.04 9.10 16.00
N PHE A 202 5.78 9.11 14.89
CA PHE A 202 7.04 8.39 14.76
C PHE A 202 8.14 9.05 15.60
N SER A 203 8.77 8.28 16.48
CA SER A 203 10.02 8.67 17.10
C SER A 203 11.18 8.59 16.09
N LEU A 204 12.35 9.19 16.41
CA LEU A 204 13.52 9.03 15.57
C LEU A 204 13.92 7.56 15.36
N LEU A 205 13.72 6.72 16.39
CA LEU A 205 14.03 5.29 16.30
C LEU A 205 13.08 4.58 15.34
N ASP A 206 11.80 4.97 15.30
CA ASP A 206 10.82 4.42 14.36
C ASP A 206 11.16 4.82 12.93
N VAL A 207 11.59 6.08 12.72
CA VAL A 207 12.04 6.56 11.40
C VAL A 207 13.30 5.80 10.95
N GLU A 208 14.30 5.63 11.84
CA GLU A 208 15.50 4.83 11.55
C GLU A 208 15.15 3.38 11.22
N ALA A 209 14.19 2.79 11.93
CA ALA A 209 13.71 1.44 11.67
C ALA A 209 12.96 1.34 10.32
N ALA A 210 12.11 2.33 10.00
CA ALA A 210 11.41 2.40 8.72
C ALA A 210 12.38 2.56 7.54
N LEU A 211 13.40 3.38 7.69
CA LEU A 211 14.42 3.60 6.67
C LEU A 211 15.51 2.51 6.66
N GLN A 212 15.52 1.63 7.67
CA GLN A 212 16.61 0.65 7.89
C GLN A 212 18.00 1.32 7.85
N ARG A 213 18.10 2.49 8.45
CA ARG A 213 19.31 3.32 8.43
C ARG A 213 19.43 4.14 9.70
N ARG A 214 20.61 4.09 10.33
CA ARG A 214 20.95 5.03 11.40
C ARG A 214 21.18 6.44 10.85
N LEU A 215 20.62 7.44 11.53
CA LEU A 215 20.65 8.84 11.13
C LEU A 215 21.58 9.62 12.05
N ASP A 216 22.72 10.08 11.54
CA ASP A 216 23.54 11.06 12.23
C ASP A 216 22.93 12.46 12.05
N ARG A 217 22.30 12.99 13.09
CA ARG A 217 21.66 14.33 13.07
C ARG A 217 22.58 15.48 12.72
N LYS A 218 23.90 15.28 12.79
CA LYS A 218 24.89 16.28 12.38
C LYS A 218 25.10 16.27 10.86
N SER A 219 24.80 15.18 10.20
CA SER A 219 24.87 15.06 8.74
C SER A 219 23.74 15.83 8.07
N GLU A 220 24.06 16.59 7.04
CA GLU A 220 23.07 17.29 6.21
C GLU A 220 22.16 16.32 5.48
N ASP A 221 22.70 15.24 4.91
CA ASP A 221 21.95 14.17 4.24
C ASP A 221 20.93 13.51 5.19
N ALA A 222 21.32 13.28 6.45
CA ALA A 222 20.40 12.66 7.41
C ALA A 222 19.27 13.61 7.82
N ARG A 223 19.55 14.92 7.92
CA ARG A 223 18.52 15.93 8.16
C ARG A 223 17.56 16.02 6.99
N ALA A 224 18.06 16.14 5.76
CA ALA A 224 17.24 16.18 4.56
C ALA A 224 16.32 14.94 4.44
N LEU A 225 16.84 13.75 4.76
CA LEU A 225 16.06 12.51 4.75
C LEU A 225 14.98 12.50 5.84
N LEU A 226 15.29 12.98 7.05
CA LEU A 226 14.32 13.12 8.13
C LEU A 226 13.24 14.15 7.77
N ASP A 227 13.61 15.25 7.13
CA ASP A 227 12.68 16.26 6.66
C ASP A 227 11.74 15.69 5.58
N CYS A 228 12.26 14.90 4.63
CA CYS A 228 11.44 14.18 3.64
C CYS A 228 10.44 13.24 4.32
N PHE A 229 10.89 12.44 5.30
CA PHE A 229 10.00 11.53 6.02
C PHE A 229 8.92 12.30 6.79
N THR A 230 9.31 13.33 7.53
CA THR A 230 8.40 14.17 8.33
C THR A 230 7.36 14.86 7.45
N HIS A 231 7.80 15.37 6.28
CA HIS A 231 6.88 15.99 5.33
C HIS A 231 5.86 14.97 4.80
N TRP A 232 6.32 13.79 4.34
CA TRP A 232 5.45 12.72 3.89
C TRP A 232 4.45 12.28 4.96
N ASP A 233 4.89 12.13 6.21
CA ASP A 233 4.03 11.73 7.33
C ASP A 233 2.98 12.79 7.69
N SER A 234 3.32 14.08 7.52
CA SER A 234 2.44 15.20 7.85
C SER A 234 1.50 15.65 6.72
N ASP A 235 1.62 15.07 5.50
CA ASP A 235 0.77 15.38 4.33
C ASP A 235 -0.15 14.21 3.97
N PRO A 236 -1.18 13.92 4.79
CA PRO A 236 -2.10 12.82 4.55
C PRO A 236 -3.11 13.16 3.46
N LEU A 237 -3.67 12.10 2.85
CA LEU A 237 -4.77 12.19 1.90
C LEU A 237 -6.12 12.30 2.61
N ASP A 238 -6.98 13.17 2.13
CA ASP A 238 -8.41 13.09 2.41
C ASP A 238 -9.02 11.91 1.65
N LEU A 239 -10.02 11.23 2.23
CA LEU A 239 -10.65 10.06 1.63
C LEU A 239 -12.14 10.32 1.34
N PRO A 240 -12.69 9.76 0.24
CA PRO A 240 -14.13 9.74 0.01
C PRO A 240 -14.83 9.00 1.15
N GLY A 241 -15.90 9.58 1.67
CA GLY A 241 -16.61 9.02 2.82
C GLY A 241 -17.18 7.64 2.52
N THR A 242 -17.72 7.42 1.32
CA THR A 242 -18.22 6.08 0.92
C THR A 242 -17.10 5.05 0.93
N TYR A 243 -15.95 5.33 0.31
CA TYR A 243 -14.80 4.43 0.33
C TYR A 243 -14.33 4.13 1.76
N TYR A 244 -14.20 5.17 2.59
CA TYR A 244 -13.76 5.03 3.98
C TYR A 244 -14.69 4.10 4.79
N LEU A 245 -16.01 4.28 4.65
CA LEU A 245 -17.00 3.41 5.32
C LEU A 245 -16.98 1.98 4.78
N GLU A 246 -16.83 1.81 3.47
CA GLU A 246 -16.70 0.46 2.88
C GLU A 246 -15.44 -0.26 3.36
N VAL A 247 -14.30 0.41 3.41
CA VAL A 247 -13.04 -0.18 3.91
C VAL A 247 -13.17 -0.56 5.38
N THR A 248 -13.64 0.35 6.23
CA THR A 248 -13.78 0.08 7.66
C THR A 248 -14.80 -1.02 7.94
N ASP A 249 -15.92 -1.07 7.24
CA ASP A 249 -16.97 -2.04 7.47
C ASP A 249 -16.73 -3.37 6.73
N LEU A 250 -16.60 -3.34 5.38
CA LEU A 250 -16.57 -4.56 4.59
C LEU A 250 -15.24 -5.31 4.71
N ILE A 251 -14.11 -4.58 4.83
CA ILE A 251 -12.78 -5.19 4.92
C ILE A 251 -12.44 -5.52 6.37
N PHE A 252 -12.42 -4.51 7.26
CA PHE A 252 -11.90 -4.71 8.62
C PHE A 252 -12.92 -5.30 9.60
N ARG A 253 -14.21 -4.93 9.54
CA ARG A 253 -15.20 -5.41 10.50
C ARG A 253 -15.86 -6.71 10.06
N GLN A 254 -16.24 -6.82 8.79
CA GLN A 254 -16.95 -8.00 8.25
C GLN A 254 -16.01 -9.02 7.60
N ASN A 255 -14.74 -8.69 7.38
CA ASN A 255 -13.76 -9.56 6.72
C ASN A 255 -14.27 -10.20 5.42
N ARG A 256 -15.05 -9.44 4.62
CA ARG A 256 -15.80 -10.00 3.47
C ARG A 256 -14.89 -10.59 2.40
N ILE A 257 -13.64 -10.12 2.27
CA ILE A 257 -12.68 -10.66 1.30
C ILE A 257 -12.38 -12.11 1.65
N ALA A 258 -11.86 -12.37 2.86
CA ALA A 258 -11.50 -13.71 3.28
C ALA A 258 -12.71 -14.61 3.52
N ALA A 259 -13.85 -14.05 3.93
CA ALA A 259 -15.11 -14.79 4.08
C ALA A 259 -15.75 -15.17 2.73
N GLY A 260 -15.20 -14.71 1.58
CA GLY A 260 -15.75 -14.99 0.26
C GLY A 260 -17.12 -14.35 -0.02
N HIS A 261 -17.41 -13.23 0.66
CA HIS A 261 -18.68 -12.49 0.52
C HIS A 261 -18.50 -11.11 -0.13
N PHE A 262 -17.28 -10.78 -0.56
CA PHE A 262 -17.05 -9.50 -1.24
C PHE A 262 -17.64 -9.50 -2.64
N VAL A 263 -18.30 -8.41 -3.01
CA VAL A 263 -18.80 -8.16 -4.36
C VAL A 263 -18.04 -6.99 -4.95
N ALA A 264 -17.38 -7.19 -6.08
CA ALA A 264 -16.63 -6.16 -6.79
C ALA A 264 -17.19 -6.00 -8.21
N LEU A 265 -17.52 -4.76 -8.58
CA LEU A 265 -18.07 -4.43 -9.90
C LEU A 265 -19.23 -5.38 -10.30
N GLY A 266 -20.17 -5.56 -9.37
CA GLY A 266 -21.37 -6.38 -9.56
C GLY A 266 -21.15 -7.89 -9.58
N ARG A 267 -19.95 -8.39 -9.27
CA ARG A 267 -19.64 -9.83 -9.19
C ARG A 267 -19.11 -10.23 -7.83
N LYS A 268 -19.63 -11.34 -7.30
CA LYS A 268 -19.04 -11.99 -6.13
C LYS A 268 -17.62 -12.43 -6.45
N ILE A 269 -16.69 -12.07 -5.59
CA ILE A 269 -15.27 -12.43 -5.73
C ILE A 269 -15.03 -13.82 -5.14
N ASP A 270 -14.40 -14.67 -5.93
CA ASP A 270 -13.90 -15.97 -5.52
C ASP A 270 -12.37 -15.96 -5.58
N LEU A 271 -11.72 -15.90 -4.42
CA LEU A 271 -10.26 -15.92 -4.34
C LEU A 271 -9.67 -17.28 -4.76
N ALA A 272 -10.44 -18.38 -4.68
CA ALA A 272 -10.02 -19.68 -5.17
C ALA A 272 -9.90 -19.72 -6.71
N ALA A 273 -10.51 -18.74 -7.40
CA ALA A 273 -10.33 -18.55 -8.85
C ALA A 273 -8.99 -17.90 -9.21
N VAL A 274 -8.27 -17.30 -8.27
CA VAL A 274 -6.93 -16.74 -8.45
C VAL A 274 -5.94 -17.89 -8.54
N LYS A 275 -5.46 -18.20 -9.76
CA LYS A 275 -4.55 -19.32 -10.05
C LYS A 275 -3.18 -18.86 -10.57
N LEU A 276 -2.98 -17.57 -10.71
CA LEU A 276 -1.71 -16.97 -11.15
C LEU A 276 -0.62 -17.10 -10.06
N PRO A 277 0.67 -16.95 -10.41
CA PRO A 277 1.75 -16.94 -9.43
C PRO A 277 1.64 -15.75 -8.48
N VAL A 278 1.80 -16.02 -7.18
CA VAL A 278 1.70 -15.00 -6.12
C VAL A 278 2.94 -15.01 -5.25
N PHE A 279 3.45 -13.83 -4.95
CA PHE A 279 4.53 -13.59 -3.98
C PHE A 279 3.99 -12.74 -2.83
N LEU A 280 4.15 -13.24 -1.60
CA LEU A 280 3.77 -12.52 -0.39
C LEU A 280 5.02 -12.06 0.35
N LEU A 281 5.12 -10.76 0.61
CA LEU A 281 6.18 -10.15 1.40
C LEU A 281 5.59 -9.60 2.70
N ALA A 282 6.16 -9.96 3.84
CA ALA A 282 5.76 -9.47 5.15
C ALA A 282 6.97 -8.91 5.91
N ALA A 283 6.75 -7.97 6.83
CA ALA A 283 7.78 -7.51 7.74
C ALA A 283 7.71 -8.27 9.06
N GLU A 284 8.85 -8.67 9.61
CA GLU A 284 8.93 -9.45 10.85
C GLU A 284 8.36 -8.68 12.05
N ASN A 285 8.62 -7.38 12.10
CA ASN A 285 8.20 -6.49 13.19
C ASN A 285 7.01 -5.60 12.77
N ASP A 286 6.10 -6.14 11.97
CA ASP A 286 4.93 -5.43 11.48
C ASP A 286 3.78 -5.49 12.49
N ILE A 287 3.49 -4.35 13.13
CA ILE A 287 2.34 -4.22 14.06
C ILE A 287 1.03 -3.91 13.32
N VAL A 288 1.11 -3.45 12.07
CA VAL A 288 -0.05 -3.09 11.23
C VAL A 288 -0.62 -4.33 10.54
N VAL A 289 0.26 -5.09 9.86
CA VAL A 289 -0.07 -6.34 9.16
C VAL A 289 0.95 -7.42 9.52
N PRO A 290 0.79 -8.10 10.66
CA PRO A 290 1.73 -9.14 11.10
C PRO A 290 1.92 -10.24 10.04
N PRO A 291 3.08 -10.92 10.01
CA PRO A 291 3.36 -11.98 9.02
C PRO A 291 2.26 -13.05 8.94
N ASP A 292 1.70 -13.46 10.09
CA ASP A 292 0.63 -14.45 10.12
C ASP A 292 -0.63 -13.96 9.40
N GLN A 293 -0.98 -12.68 9.53
CA GLN A 293 -2.11 -12.08 8.81
C GLN A 293 -1.82 -11.99 7.31
N ALA A 294 -0.64 -11.50 6.92
CA ALA A 294 -0.24 -11.41 5.52
C ALA A 294 -0.25 -12.80 4.84
N PHE A 295 0.35 -13.81 5.49
CA PHE A 295 0.46 -15.16 4.92
C PHE A 295 -0.83 -15.98 5.02
N ALA A 296 -1.79 -15.60 5.87
CA ALA A 296 -3.11 -16.21 5.88
C ALA A 296 -3.80 -16.16 4.51
N THR A 297 -3.48 -15.16 3.70
CA THR A 297 -3.95 -15.02 2.31
C THR A 297 -3.70 -16.26 1.47
N MET A 298 -2.59 -16.98 1.68
CA MET A 298 -2.21 -18.14 0.86
C MET A 298 -3.28 -19.23 0.84
N ARG A 299 -3.97 -19.46 1.96
CA ARG A 299 -5.00 -20.51 2.08
C ARG A 299 -6.29 -20.19 1.33
N LEU A 300 -6.48 -18.93 0.94
CA LEU A 300 -7.67 -18.44 0.24
C LEU A 300 -7.54 -18.58 -1.28
N LEU A 301 -6.31 -18.71 -1.79
CA LEU A 301 -6.00 -18.69 -3.21
C LEU A 301 -6.07 -20.08 -3.84
N GLY A 302 -6.54 -20.15 -5.08
CA GLY A 302 -6.48 -21.35 -5.90
C GLY A 302 -5.13 -21.55 -6.60
N THR A 303 -4.14 -20.72 -6.31
CA THR A 303 -2.78 -20.82 -6.85
C THR A 303 -2.11 -22.11 -6.37
N ARG A 304 -1.52 -22.88 -7.29
CA ARG A 304 -0.80 -24.11 -6.93
C ARG A 304 0.39 -23.82 -6.02
N PRO A 305 0.73 -24.70 -5.06
CA PRO A 305 1.80 -24.45 -4.07
C PRO A 305 3.15 -24.08 -4.68
N ALA A 306 3.52 -24.65 -5.82
CA ALA A 306 4.78 -24.34 -6.53
C ALA A 306 4.85 -22.89 -7.05
N TRP A 307 3.72 -22.19 -7.14
CA TRP A 307 3.60 -20.80 -7.61
C TRP A 307 3.32 -19.81 -6.48
N LEU A 308 3.17 -20.30 -5.24
CA LEU A 308 3.08 -19.48 -4.05
C LEU A 308 4.47 -19.30 -3.45
N GLN A 309 4.90 -18.05 -3.35
CA GLN A 309 6.14 -17.71 -2.67
C GLN A 309 5.83 -16.77 -1.50
N ARG A 310 6.60 -16.89 -0.43
CA ARG A 310 6.52 -15.99 0.71
C ARG A 310 7.91 -15.68 1.23
N GLU A 311 8.06 -14.49 1.73
CA GLU A 311 9.29 -14.01 2.34
C GLU A 311 8.97 -13.09 3.51
N THR A 312 9.80 -13.14 4.55
CA THR A 312 9.74 -12.22 5.68
C THR A 312 11.02 -11.38 5.69
N GLU A 313 10.87 -10.07 5.76
CA GLU A 313 11.99 -9.13 5.87
C GLU A 313 12.11 -8.66 7.32
N PRO A 314 13.31 -8.62 7.93
CA PRO A 314 13.52 -8.16 9.31
C PRO A 314 13.41 -6.63 9.43
N CYS A 315 12.20 -6.09 9.23
CA CYS A 315 11.90 -4.67 9.28
C CYS A 315 10.52 -4.38 9.87
N SER A 316 10.18 -3.10 10.00
CA SER A 316 8.82 -2.62 10.32
C SER A 316 7.94 -2.55 9.06
N HIS A 317 6.64 -2.23 9.23
CA HIS A 317 5.69 -2.10 8.11
C HIS A 317 6.19 -1.15 7.01
N LEU A 318 6.59 0.06 7.38
CA LEU A 318 7.10 1.05 6.43
C LEU A 318 8.45 0.64 5.83
N GLY A 319 9.25 -0.13 6.59
CA GLY A 319 10.53 -0.68 6.12
C GLY A 319 10.40 -1.54 4.87
N LEU A 320 9.24 -2.19 4.66
CA LEU A 320 8.97 -2.94 3.43
C LEU A 320 9.04 -2.06 2.17
N PHE A 321 8.68 -0.77 2.28
CA PHE A 321 8.45 0.08 1.11
C PHE A 321 9.56 1.11 0.91
N MET A 322 10.19 1.57 1.99
CA MET A 322 11.22 2.60 1.96
C MET A 322 12.53 2.19 2.65
N GLY A 323 12.56 1.01 3.27
CA GLY A 323 13.72 0.51 3.98
C GLY A 323 14.86 0.09 3.04
N ARG A 324 16.05 0.62 3.29
CA ARG A 324 17.23 0.42 2.44
C ARG A 324 17.54 -1.05 2.20
N GLU A 325 17.46 -1.88 3.25
CA GLU A 325 17.79 -3.32 3.17
C GLU A 325 16.69 -4.10 2.44
N ALA A 326 15.41 -3.83 2.72
CA ALA A 326 14.28 -4.43 2.01
C ALA A 326 14.32 -4.13 0.51
N LEU A 327 14.63 -2.87 0.15
CA LEU A 327 14.75 -2.44 -1.25
C LEU A 327 15.91 -3.14 -1.97
N ALA A 328 17.07 -3.26 -1.33
CA ALA A 328 18.25 -3.93 -1.90
C ALA A 328 18.15 -5.46 -1.88
N GLY A 329 17.38 -6.03 -0.96
CA GLY A 329 17.23 -7.47 -0.72
C GLY A 329 15.95 -8.04 -1.33
N SER A 330 14.85 -8.01 -0.59
CA SER A 330 13.58 -8.65 -0.94
C SER A 330 13.01 -8.15 -2.27
N TRP A 331 12.98 -6.84 -2.50
CA TRP A 331 12.47 -6.29 -3.75
C TRP A 331 13.34 -6.63 -4.96
N ARG A 332 14.64 -6.76 -4.79
CA ARG A 332 15.52 -7.27 -5.85
C ARG A 332 15.23 -8.72 -6.19
N ARG A 333 14.90 -9.57 -5.18
CA ARG A 333 14.50 -10.97 -5.41
C ARG A 333 13.12 -11.03 -6.10
N ILE A 334 12.18 -10.21 -5.68
CA ILE A 334 10.86 -10.07 -6.30
C ILE A 334 11.00 -9.64 -7.77
N ALA A 335 11.82 -8.63 -8.06
CA ALA A 335 12.04 -8.18 -9.44
C ALA A 335 12.60 -9.30 -10.33
N ARG A 336 13.55 -10.09 -9.85
CA ARG A 336 14.05 -11.28 -10.58
C ARG A 336 12.97 -12.33 -10.79
N TRP A 337 12.16 -12.58 -9.76
CA TRP A 337 11.03 -13.50 -9.87
C TRP A 337 9.99 -13.02 -10.89
N LEU A 338 9.67 -11.74 -10.94
CA LEU A 338 8.78 -11.16 -11.95
C LEU A 338 9.30 -11.31 -13.37
N GLN A 339 10.63 -11.30 -13.56
CA GLN A 339 11.27 -11.38 -14.86
C GLN A 339 11.57 -12.84 -15.31
N SER A 340 11.58 -13.81 -14.38
CA SER A 340 11.84 -15.23 -14.70
C SER A 340 10.74 -15.82 -15.58
N ASP A 341 11.06 -16.87 -16.32
CA ASP A 341 10.06 -17.62 -17.08
C ASP A 341 9.26 -18.56 -16.17
N LEU A 342 7.97 -18.74 -16.46
CA LEU A 342 7.06 -19.57 -15.65
C LEU A 342 7.41 -21.08 -15.69
N GLY A 343 8.37 -21.48 -16.52
CA GLY A 343 8.86 -22.86 -16.66
C GLY A 343 10.09 -23.21 -15.80
N GLU A 344 10.79 -22.21 -15.25
CA GLU A 344 11.93 -22.47 -14.36
C GLU A 344 11.44 -22.90 -12.98
N THR A 345 11.35 -24.20 -12.81
CA THR A 345 10.97 -24.86 -11.56
C THR A 345 12.08 -24.77 -10.53
N ALA A 346 11.71 -24.89 -9.25
CA ALA A 346 12.58 -24.91 -8.06
C ALA A 346 13.82 -25.86 -8.12
N SER A 347 13.94 -26.67 -9.16
CA SER A 347 15.04 -27.60 -9.40
C SER A 347 16.39 -26.92 -9.73
N GLU A 348 16.39 -25.70 -10.29
CA GLU A 348 17.64 -25.01 -10.64
C GLU A 348 18.23 -24.17 -9.50
N ARG A 349 17.43 -23.81 -8.50
CA ARG A 349 17.89 -23.02 -7.34
C ARG A 349 18.87 -23.78 -6.45
N SER A 350 18.84 -25.11 -6.45
CA SER A 350 19.77 -25.98 -5.70
C SER A 350 21.16 -26.04 -6.31
N ARG A 351 21.36 -25.63 -7.57
CA ARG A 351 22.65 -25.72 -8.28
C ARG A 351 23.47 -24.45 -8.25
N ILE A 352 22.91 -23.32 -7.79
CA ILE A 352 23.62 -22.02 -7.72
C ILE A 352 24.11 -21.73 -6.27
N SER A 353 23.70 -22.56 -5.30
CA SER A 353 24.09 -22.44 -3.88
C SER A 353 25.07 -23.53 -3.43
N ALA A 354 25.70 -24.24 -4.37
CA ALA A 354 26.73 -25.24 -4.09
C ALA A 354 28.11 -24.76 -4.58
#